data_e24576c8c1d8bc956a36efbd2ebe5f76
#
_entry.id   e24576c8c1d8bc956a36efbd2ebe5f76
#
_cell.length_a   1.000
_cell.length_b   1.000
_cell.length_c   1.000
_cell.angle_alpha   90.00
_cell.angle_beta   90.00
_cell.angle_gamma   90.00
#
_symmetry.space_group_name_H-M   'P 1'
#
loop_
_entity.id
_entity.type
_entity.pdbx_description
1 polymer ?
#
loop_
_entity_poly.entity_id
_entity_poly.type
_entity_poly.pdbx_seq_one_letter_code
_entity_poly.pdbx_strand_id
1 'polypeptide(L)'
;EAGGGVDRAEAGGAGEDELAAEMVAKGSTVRAFERKRPSRKSFPEHLPRERVVIAAPASCPCCGSAKLSKLGEDITETLEVIPRQWKVIQTVREKFSCRECEKITQPPAPFHVTPRGFAGPNLLAMILFEKFAQHQPLNRQSERYAREGVDLSLSTLADQAGACAAALKPVHSLIEAHVLAAERLHGDDTTVPILAKGKTDTGRIWTYVRDDRPFGGLSPPAALYYASRDRRQEHPQRHLKTFTGILQADAYG
;
A
#
# COMPACT_ATOMS: atom_id res chain seq x y z
N GLU A 1 28.25 -29.33 -60.97
CA GLU A 1 28.54 -30.18 -59.80
C GLU A 1 28.12 -29.44 -58.54
N ALA A 2 27.36 -30.12 -57.75
CA ALA A 2 26.52 -29.74 -56.65
C ALA A 2 27.20 -28.87 -55.55
N GLY A 3 26.56 -27.78 -55.19
CA GLY A 3 26.78 -27.03 -53.95
C GLY A 3 25.48 -26.94 -53.16
N GLY A 4 25.33 -27.81 -52.16
CA GLY A 4 24.19 -27.79 -51.29
C GLY A 4 24.22 -26.57 -50.34
N GLY A 5 23.19 -25.74 -50.42
CA GLY A 5 22.87 -24.73 -49.45
C GLY A 5 22.14 -25.37 -48.27
N VAL A 6 22.63 -25.23 -47.05
CA VAL A 6 21.94 -25.59 -45.81
C VAL A 6 21.06 -24.42 -45.35
N ASP A 7 19.78 -24.54 -45.61
CA ASP A 7 18.77 -23.68 -44.98
C ASP A 7 18.74 -23.99 -43.48
N ARG A 8 19.13 -22.97 -42.72
CA ARG A 8 19.02 -22.97 -41.26
C ARG A 8 17.64 -22.42 -40.91
N ALA A 9 16.73 -23.34 -40.57
CA ALA A 9 15.41 -23.01 -40.14
C ALA A 9 15.43 -22.18 -38.83
N GLU A 10 14.96 -20.96 -38.91
CA GLU A 10 14.54 -20.17 -37.75
C GLU A 10 13.22 -20.75 -37.20
N ALA A 11 13.31 -21.55 -36.15
CA ALA A 11 12.15 -22.02 -35.41
C ALA A 11 12.46 -21.84 -33.93
N GLY A 12 11.89 -20.81 -33.30
CA GLY A 12 12.08 -20.65 -31.87
C GLY A 12 11.43 -19.44 -31.18
N GLY A 13 10.62 -18.63 -31.84
CA GLY A 13 10.03 -17.45 -31.21
C GLY A 13 8.51 -17.44 -30.99
N ALA A 14 7.78 -18.29 -31.71
CA ALA A 14 6.31 -18.27 -31.67
C ALA A 14 5.68 -19.12 -30.54
N GLY A 15 6.42 -20.07 -30.00
CA GLY A 15 5.84 -21.04 -29.04
C GLY A 15 5.66 -20.50 -27.62
N GLU A 16 6.49 -19.54 -27.17
CA GLU A 16 6.41 -19.03 -25.79
C GLU A 16 5.30 -18.00 -25.63
N ASP A 17 5.06 -17.17 -26.63
CA ASP A 17 3.95 -16.20 -26.62
C ASP A 17 2.59 -16.90 -26.77
N GLU A 18 2.53 -18.00 -27.51
CA GLU A 18 1.31 -18.80 -27.66
C GLU A 18 0.97 -19.59 -26.40
N LEU A 19 1.96 -20.12 -25.68
CA LEU A 19 1.81 -20.76 -24.37
C LEU A 19 1.39 -19.74 -23.29
N ALA A 20 1.95 -18.53 -23.30
CA ALA A 20 1.56 -17.46 -22.39
C ALA A 20 0.12 -16.99 -22.66
N ALA A 21 -0.28 -16.89 -23.93
CA ALA A 21 -1.66 -16.54 -24.32
C ALA A 21 -2.65 -17.64 -23.94
N GLU A 22 -2.27 -18.92 -24.06
CA GLU A 22 -3.12 -20.06 -23.68
C GLU A 22 -3.27 -20.18 -22.15
N MET A 23 -2.26 -19.87 -21.36
CA MET A 23 -2.36 -19.78 -19.90
C MET A 23 -3.26 -18.63 -19.44
N VAL A 24 -3.27 -17.51 -20.15
CA VAL A 24 -4.17 -16.36 -19.87
C VAL A 24 -5.61 -16.68 -20.27
N ALA A 25 -5.83 -17.43 -21.36
CA ALA A 25 -7.16 -17.85 -21.80
C ALA A 25 -7.84 -18.86 -20.86
N LYS A 26 -7.08 -19.60 -20.04
CA LYS A 26 -7.61 -20.52 -19.00
C LYS A 26 -7.95 -19.83 -17.69
N GLY A 27 -7.86 -18.50 -17.62
CA GLY A 27 -8.30 -17.71 -16.47
C GLY A 27 -9.79 -17.86 -16.22
N SER A 28 -10.16 -18.39 -15.06
CA SER A 28 -11.56 -18.61 -14.65
C SER A 28 -12.35 -17.30 -14.72
N THR A 29 -13.49 -17.34 -15.40
CA THR A 29 -14.45 -16.23 -15.50
C THR A 29 -14.93 -15.86 -14.10
N VAL A 30 -14.46 -14.75 -13.55
CA VAL A 30 -14.95 -14.23 -12.26
C VAL A 30 -16.35 -13.66 -12.48
N ARG A 31 -17.36 -14.26 -11.84
CA ARG A 31 -18.73 -13.74 -11.87
C ARG A 31 -18.77 -12.31 -11.35
N ALA A 32 -19.48 -11.43 -12.06
CA ALA A 32 -19.74 -10.07 -11.58
C ALA A 32 -20.48 -10.14 -10.23
N PHE A 33 -19.92 -9.50 -9.18
CA PHE A 33 -20.56 -9.41 -7.89
C PHE A 33 -20.84 -7.96 -7.55
N GLU A 34 -22.01 -7.68 -6.99
CA GLU A 34 -22.33 -6.37 -6.44
C GLU A 34 -21.55 -6.15 -5.14
N ARG A 35 -20.75 -5.08 -5.08
CA ARG A 35 -20.11 -4.64 -3.85
C ARG A 35 -21.17 -4.04 -2.92
N LYS A 36 -21.66 -4.83 -1.97
CA LYS A 36 -22.34 -4.26 -0.80
C LYS A 36 -21.31 -3.47 0.01
N ARG A 37 -21.63 -2.21 0.34
CA ARG A 37 -20.79 -1.42 1.26
C ARG A 37 -20.67 -2.20 2.57
N PRO A 38 -19.47 -2.58 3.02
CA PRO A 38 -19.31 -3.30 4.26
C PRO A 38 -19.80 -2.39 5.41
N SER A 39 -20.78 -2.85 6.16
CA SER A 39 -21.13 -2.21 7.44
C SER A 39 -19.98 -2.47 8.41
N ARG A 40 -19.48 -1.44 9.08
CA ARG A 40 -18.48 -1.61 10.14
C ARG A 40 -19.10 -2.44 11.27
N LYS A 41 -18.61 -3.65 11.42
CA LYS A 41 -18.88 -4.45 12.62
C LYS A 41 -18.03 -3.91 13.77
N SER A 42 -18.57 -3.92 14.98
CA SER A 42 -17.77 -3.66 16.19
C SER A 42 -16.66 -4.69 16.31
N PHE A 43 -15.55 -4.29 16.93
CA PHE A 43 -14.48 -5.24 17.22
C PHE A 43 -14.95 -6.32 18.20
N PRO A 44 -14.43 -7.57 18.06
CA PRO A 44 -14.82 -8.67 18.94
C PRO A 44 -14.64 -8.33 20.43
N GLU A 45 -15.63 -8.66 21.25
CA GLU A 45 -15.63 -8.32 22.69
C GLU A 45 -14.55 -9.03 23.50
N HIS A 46 -14.11 -10.21 23.04
CA HIS A 46 -13.06 -10.99 23.70
C HIS A 46 -11.65 -10.38 23.60
N LEU A 47 -11.43 -9.39 22.71
CA LEU A 47 -10.13 -8.75 22.59
C LEU A 47 -9.88 -7.80 23.76
N PRO A 48 -8.68 -7.80 24.35
CA PRO A 48 -8.34 -6.86 25.43
C PRO A 48 -8.43 -5.42 24.90
N ARG A 49 -9.04 -4.54 25.71
CA ARG A 49 -9.21 -3.13 25.42
C ARG A 49 -8.33 -2.30 26.35
N GLU A 50 -7.46 -1.52 25.77
CA GLU A 50 -6.68 -0.50 26.47
C GLU A 50 -7.39 0.84 26.32
N ARG A 51 -7.84 1.43 27.43
CA ARG A 51 -8.54 2.71 27.44
C ARG A 51 -7.54 3.84 27.64
N VAL A 52 -7.36 4.65 26.60
CA VAL A 52 -6.54 5.85 26.65
C VAL A 52 -7.45 7.07 26.71
N VAL A 53 -7.44 7.78 27.83
CA VAL A 53 -8.23 9.00 28.02
C VAL A 53 -7.37 10.21 27.67
N ILE A 54 -7.79 10.98 26.68
CA ILE A 54 -7.13 12.23 26.33
C ILE A 54 -7.59 13.29 27.33
N ALA A 55 -6.62 13.93 28.01
CA ALA A 55 -6.90 14.92 29.04
C ALA A 55 -7.79 16.06 28.52
N ALA A 56 -8.77 16.43 29.34
CA ALA A 56 -9.62 17.57 29.06
C ALA A 56 -8.81 18.89 29.04
N PRO A 57 -9.25 19.91 28.29
CA PRO A 57 -8.65 21.23 28.38
C PRO A 57 -8.85 21.79 29.77
N ALA A 58 -7.82 22.45 30.34
CA ALA A 58 -7.87 23.04 31.67
C ALA A 58 -8.83 24.25 31.76
N SER A 59 -9.10 24.89 30.63
CA SER A 59 -9.96 26.08 30.53
C SER A 59 -10.74 26.09 29.21
N CYS A 60 -11.84 26.83 29.20
CA CYS A 60 -12.63 27.05 27.98
C CYS A 60 -11.80 27.85 26.96
N PRO A 61 -11.59 27.35 25.73
CA PRO A 61 -10.80 28.04 24.71
C PRO A 61 -11.46 29.32 24.18
N CYS A 62 -12.72 29.57 24.55
CA CYS A 62 -13.46 30.77 24.16
C CYS A 62 -13.35 31.90 25.18
N CYS A 63 -13.59 31.63 26.48
CA CYS A 63 -13.68 32.66 27.54
C CYS A 63 -12.63 32.50 28.65
N GLY A 64 -11.76 31.47 28.58
CA GLY A 64 -10.70 31.22 29.56
C GLY A 64 -11.21 30.63 30.90
N SER A 65 -12.50 30.47 31.11
CA SER A 65 -13.07 29.94 32.36
C SER A 65 -12.66 28.52 32.65
N ALA A 66 -12.32 28.20 33.89
CA ALA A 66 -12.04 26.83 34.36
C ALA A 66 -13.32 26.06 34.75
N LYS A 67 -14.51 26.70 34.70
CA LYS A 67 -15.79 26.05 35.04
C LYS A 67 -16.32 25.18 33.91
N LEU A 68 -15.62 24.09 33.61
CA LEU A 68 -16.02 23.09 32.61
C LEU A 68 -16.84 21.98 33.25
N SER A 69 -17.90 21.54 32.57
CA SER A 69 -18.74 20.41 32.98
C SER A 69 -18.71 19.34 31.90
N LYS A 70 -18.43 18.09 32.28
CA LYS A 70 -18.42 16.96 31.35
C LYS A 70 -19.81 16.74 30.75
N LEU A 71 -19.91 16.74 29.44
CA LEU A 71 -21.16 16.54 28.69
C LEU A 71 -21.30 15.10 28.18
N GLY A 72 -20.20 14.45 27.85
CA GLY A 72 -20.17 13.10 27.30
C GLY A 72 -18.78 12.68 26.87
N GLU A 73 -18.71 11.56 26.18
CA GLU A 73 -17.47 10.97 25.64
C GLU A 73 -17.69 10.55 24.18
N ASP A 74 -16.73 10.82 23.32
CA ASP A 74 -16.62 10.16 22.04
C ASP A 74 -15.55 9.06 22.14
N ILE A 75 -15.95 7.82 21.90
CA ILE A 75 -15.04 6.67 21.94
C ILE A 75 -14.73 6.26 20.52
N THR A 76 -13.44 6.30 20.17
CA THR A 76 -12.93 5.78 18.90
C THR A 76 -12.09 4.55 19.19
N GLU A 77 -12.45 3.43 18.58
CA GLU A 77 -11.72 2.17 18.71
C GLU A 77 -10.77 1.98 17.54
N THR A 78 -9.52 1.66 17.84
CA THR A 78 -8.46 1.33 16.87
C THR A 78 -7.94 -0.06 17.16
N LEU A 79 -7.92 -0.94 16.14
CA LEU A 79 -7.34 -2.27 16.28
C LEU A 79 -5.82 -2.17 16.17
N GLU A 80 -5.11 -2.68 17.17
CA GLU A 80 -3.64 -2.71 17.19
C GLU A 80 -3.14 -4.13 17.41
N VAL A 81 -1.91 -4.42 16.95
CA VAL A 81 -1.24 -5.69 17.14
C VAL A 81 0.04 -5.52 17.93
N ILE A 82 0.16 -6.30 19.01
CA ILE A 82 1.45 -6.60 19.63
C ILE A 82 1.92 -7.93 19.03
N PRO A 83 3.20 -8.15 18.73
CA PRO A 83 3.64 -9.40 18.13
C PRO A 83 3.00 -10.60 18.81
N ARG A 84 2.18 -11.34 18.04
CA ARG A 84 1.36 -12.48 18.48
C ARG A 84 0.19 -12.17 19.44
N GLN A 85 -0.20 -10.90 19.60
CA GLN A 85 -1.40 -10.52 20.36
C GLN A 85 -2.17 -9.42 19.65
N TRP A 86 -3.49 -9.56 19.62
CA TRP A 86 -4.40 -8.52 19.16
C TRP A 86 -4.89 -7.70 20.34
N LYS A 87 -4.90 -6.38 20.19
CA LYS A 87 -5.53 -5.48 21.18
C LYS A 87 -6.34 -4.40 20.49
N VAL A 88 -7.36 -3.93 21.18
CA VAL A 88 -8.15 -2.76 20.77
C VAL A 88 -7.75 -1.58 21.63
N ILE A 89 -7.35 -0.47 21.01
CA ILE A 89 -7.06 0.79 21.70
C ILE A 89 -8.32 1.65 21.62
N GLN A 90 -8.97 1.88 22.78
CA GLN A 90 -10.10 2.78 22.90
C GLN A 90 -9.60 4.18 23.24
N THR A 91 -9.63 5.10 22.28
CA THR A 91 -9.29 6.50 22.51
C THR A 91 -10.54 7.26 22.95
N VAL A 92 -10.59 7.69 24.19
CA VAL A 92 -11.72 8.42 24.78
C VAL A 92 -11.41 9.91 24.79
N ARG A 93 -12.27 10.68 24.12
CA ARG A 93 -12.22 12.16 24.12
C ARG A 93 -13.45 12.69 24.82
N GLU A 94 -13.28 13.18 26.02
CA GLU A 94 -14.40 13.73 26.80
C GLU A 94 -14.86 15.06 26.23
N LYS A 95 -16.17 15.28 26.24
CA LYS A 95 -16.80 16.55 25.85
C LYS A 95 -17.21 17.33 27.09
N PHE A 96 -16.87 18.61 27.11
CA PHE A 96 -17.21 19.51 28.22
C PHE A 96 -18.01 20.70 27.69
N SER A 97 -18.97 21.15 28.45
CA SER A 97 -19.63 22.44 28.26
C SER A 97 -19.06 23.47 29.26
N CYS A 98 -18.78 24.67 28.78
CA CYS A 98 -18.46 25.79 29.66
C CYS A 98 -19.73 26.36 30.28
N ARG A 99 -19.81 26.42 31.60
CA ARG A 99 -20.98 26.94 32.31
C ARG A 99 -21.13 28.47 32.22
N GLU A 100 -20.14 29.17 31.69
CA GLU A 100 -20.21 30.64 31.54
C GLU A 100 -20.57 31.05 30.13
N CYS A 101 -20.02 30.40 29.09
CA CYS A 101 -20.30 30.75 27.70
C CYS A 101 -21.05 29.65 26.92
N GLU A 102 -21.45 28.56 27.57
CA GLU A 102 -22.22 27.43 27.02
C GLU A 102 -21.59 26.73 25.81
N LYS A 103 -20.35 27.08 25.47
CA LYS A 103 -19.64 26.42 24.37
C LYS A 103 -19.17 25.02 24.77
N ILE A 104 -19.37 24.08 23.82
CA ILE A 104 -18.84 22.71 23.93
C ILE A 104 -17.38 22.71 23.50
N THR A 105 -16.52 22.12 24.28
CA THR A 105 -15.10 21.89 23.97
C THR A 105 -14.75 20.40 24.09
N GLN A 106 -13.87 19.95 23.23
CA GLN A 106 -13.36 18.58 23.18
C GLN A 106 -11.92 18.62 22.68
N PRO A 107 -10.99 17.79 23.22
CA PRO A 107 -9.64 17.69 22.67
C PRO A 107 -9.69 17.23 21.21
N PRO A 108 -8.72 17.63 20.36
CA PRO A 108 -8.63 17.19 18.98
C PRO A 108 -8.49 15.67 18.90
N ALA A 109 -8.94 15.08 17.80
CA ALA A 109 -8.71 13.67 17.55
C ALA A 109 -7.21 13.40 17.37
N PRO A 110 -6.69 12.25 17.85
CA PRO A 110 -5.30 11.86 17.60
C PRO A 110 -5.05 11.70 16.10
N PHE A 111 -3.81 11.92 15.70
CA PHE A 111 -3.40 11.66 14.32
C PHE A 111 -3.47 10.17 14.03
N HIS A 112 -4.04 9.82 12.89
CA HIS A 112 -4.03 8.47 12.34
C HIS A 112 -3.41 8.47 10.96
N VAL A 113 -2.55 7.50 10.68
CA VAL A 113 -1.90 7.34 9.37
C VAL A 113 -2.93 7.13 8.26
N THR A 114 -4.00 6.41 8.57
CA THR A 114 -5.09 6.15 7.63
C THR A 114 -6.37 6.88 8.04
N PRO A 115 -7.20 7.33 7.10
CA PRO A 115 -8.44 8.01 7.42
C PRO A 115 -9.34 7.19 8.35
N ARG A 116 -9.93 7.85 9.35
CA ARG A 116 -10.86 7.27 10.33
C ARG A 116 -10.26 6.24 11.30
N GLY A 117 -8.92 6.13 11.42
CA GLY A 117 -8.23 5.46 12.51
C GLY A 117 -8.66 4.02 12.82
N PHE A 118 -8.94 3.19 11.80
CA PHE A 118 -9.37 1.81 12.01
C PHE A 118 -8.21 0.90 12.45
N ALA A 119 -7.05 1.04 11.82
CA ALA A 119 -5.86 0.23 12.06
C ALA A 119 -4.76 1.05 12.72
N GLY A 120 -4.19 0.53 13.79
CA GLY A 120 -3.02 1.12 14.44
C GLY A 120 -1.76 0.95 13.58
N PRO A 121 -0.69 1.73 13.86
CA PRO A 121 0.52 1.74 13.05
C PRO A 121 1.22 0.39 12.96
N ASN A 122 1.22 -0.41 14.02
CA ASN A 122 1.82 -1.75 14.01
C ASN A 122 1.04 -2.73 13.11
N LEU A 123 -0.30 -2.67 13.13
CA LEU A 123 -1.12 -3.47 12.22
C LEU A 123 -0.88 -3.06 10.75
N LEU A 124 -0.81 -1.76 10.47
CA LEU A 124 -0.50 -1.25 9.13
C LEU A 124 0.88 -1.72 8.65
N ALA A 125 1.90 -1.60 9.51
CA ALA A 125 3.25 -2.08 9.21
C ALA A 125 3.28 -3.60 8.97
N MET A 126 2.53 -4.39 9.76
CA MET A 126 2.41 -5.84 9.58
C MET A 126 1.78 -6.20 8.24
N ILE A 127 0.67 -5.53 7.86
CA ILE A 127 0.00 -5.76 6.56
C ILE A 127 0.96 -5.52 5.40
N LEU A 128 1.72 -4.41 5.44
CA LEU A 128 2.68 -4.07 4.39
C LEU A 128 3.87 -5.04 4.37
N PHE A 129 4.47 -5.33 5.53
CA PHE A 129 5.59 -6.23 5.65
C PHE A 129 5.25 -7.63 5.12
N GLU A 130 4.11 -8.18 5.53
CA GLU A 130 3.67 -9.49 5.05
C GLU A 130 3.39 -9.49 3.55
N LYS A 131 2.77 -8.44 3.01
CA LYS A 131 2.48 -8.35 1.59
C LYS A 131 3.73 -8.20 0.73
N PHE A 132 4.62 -7.28 1.09
CA PHE A 132 5.72 -6.86 0.22
C PHE A 132 7.07 -7.48 0.59
N ALA A 133 7.33 -7.77 1.87
CA ALA A 133 8.57 -8.39 2.30
C ALA A 133 8.47 -9.91 2.45
N GLN A 134 7.29 -10.43 2.86
CA GLN A 134 7.04 -11.87 3.00
C GLN A 134 6.27 -12.47 1.81
N HIS A 135 5.97 -11.68 0.79
CA HIS A 135 5.21 -12.09 -0.42
C HIS A 135 3.88 -12.78 -0.11
N GLN A 136 3.28 -12.50 1.06
CA GLN A 136 2.02 -13.09 1.46
C GLN A 136 0.83 -12.31 0.85
N PRO A 137 0.01 -12.91 -0.02
CA PRO A 137 -1.15 -12.25 -0.59
C PRO A 137 -2.15 -11.81 0.48
N LEU A 138 -2.88 -10.71 0.24
CA LEU A 138 -3.84 -10.17 1.21
C LEU A 138 -4.97 -11.15 1.57
N ASN A 139 -5.37 -12.04 0.67
CA ASN A 139 -6.36 -13.08 0.98
C ASN A 139 -5.81 -14.08 2.02
N ARG A 140 -4.53 -14.44 1.94
CA ARG A 140 -3.89 -15.31 2.94
C ARG A 140 -3.73 -14.63 4.30
N GLN A 141 -3.46 -13.32 4.29
CA GLN A 141 -3.46 -12.53 5.53
C GLN A 141 -4.86 -12.52 6.16
N SER A 142 -5.91 -12.24 5.37
CA SER A 142 -7.30 -12.25 5.83
C SER A 142 -7.70 -13.61 6.43
N GLU A 143 -7.38 -14.72 5.75
CA GLU A 143 -7.64 -16.07 6.26
C GLU A 143 -6.92 -16.35 7.60
N ARG A 144 -5.66 -15.90 7.72
CA ARG A 144 -4.90 -16.06 8.95
C ARG A 144 -5.48 -15.25 10.09
N TYR A 145 -5.80 -13.97 9.87
CA TYR A 145 -6.39 -13.11 10.89
C TYR A 145 -7.75 -13.65 11.36
N ALA A 146 -8.55 -14.19 10.44
CA ALA A 146 -9.81 -14.86 10.81
C ALA A 146 -9.60 -16.06 11.73
N ARG A 147 -8.55 -16.88 11.50
CA ARG A 147 -8.17 -18.00 12.42
C ARG A 147 -7.70 -17.50 13.80
N GLU A 148 -7.14 -16.29 13.85
CA GLU A 148 -6.74 -15.62 15.10
C GLU A 148 -7.93 -14.90 15.78
N GLY A 149 -9.14 -15.00 15.23
CA GLY A 149 -10.36 -14.40 15.76
C GLY A 149 -10.60 -12.94 15.34
N VAL A 150 -9.87 -12.44 14.35
CA VAL A 150 -10.00 -11.07 13.82
C VAL A 150 -10.42 -11.11 12.35
N ASP A 151 -11.69 -10.78 12.08
CA ASP A 151 -12.25 -10.79 10.73
C ASP A 151 -11.95 -9.46 10.01
N LEU A 152 -10.93 -9.46 9.15
CA LEU A 152 -10.57 -8.36 8.26
C LEU A 152 -10.78 -8.77 6.81
N SER A 153 -11.75 -8.13 6.14
CA SER A 153 -12.05 -8.43 4.73
C SER A 153 -10.88 -8.08 3.82
N LEU A 154 -10.78 -8.79 2.70
CA LEU A 154 -9.78 -8.51 1.66
C LEU A 154 -9.83 -7.05 1.18
N SER A 155 -11.04 -6.49 1.02
CA SER A 155 -11.21 -5.08 0.63
C SER A 155 -10.67 -4.13 1.69
N THR A 156 -10.90 -4.41 2.98
CA THR A 156 -10.35 -3.62 4.08
C THR A 156 -8.82 -3.62 4.06
N LEU A 157 -8.19 -4.79 3.90
CA LEU A 157 -6.73 -4.88 3.82
C LEU A 157 -6.16 -4.15 2.60
N ALA A 158 -6.84 -4.22 1.45
CA ALA A 158 -6.45 -3.49 0.25
C ALA A 158 -6.55 -1.96 0.44
N ASP A 159 -7.63 -1.49 1.07
CA ASP A 159 -7.82 -0.06 1.38
C ASP A 159 -6.75 0.44 2.36
N GLN A 160 -6.39 -0.35 3.39
CA GLN A 160 -5.31 0.01 4.32
C GLN A 160 -3.95 0.07 3.62
N ALA A 161 -3.64 -0.90 2.75
CA ALA A 161 -2.40 -0.88 1.96
C ALA A 161 -2.33 0.35 1.04
N GLY A 162 -3.45 0.72 0.39
CA GLY A 162 -3.54 1.92 -0.44
C GLY A 162 -3.34 3.23 0.35
N ALA A 163 -3.96 3.33 1.53
CA ALA A 163 -3.80 4.49 2.42
C ALA A 163 -2.37 4.62 2.95
N CYS A 164 -1.72 3.50 3.27
CA CYS A 164 -0.29 3.48 3.64
C CYS A 164 0.61 3.95 2.48
N ALA A 165 0.32 3.56 1.25
CA ALA A 165 1.07 4.04 0.08
C ALA A 165 1.00 5.57 -0.04
N ALA A 166 -0.18 6.17 0.21
CA ALA A 166 -0.33 7.63 0.25
C ALA A 166 0.47 8.27 1.39
N ALA A 167 0.44 7.67 2.59
CA ALA A 167 1.18 8.17 3.76
C ALA A 167 2.70 8.07 3.59
N LEU A 168 3.19 7.05 2.88
CA LEU A 168 4.61 6.84 2.60
C LEU A 168 5.14 7.62 1.39
N LYS A 169 4.27 8.35 0.67
CA LYS A 169 4.67 9.11 -0.51
C LYS A 169 5.85 10.06 -0.29
N PRO A 170 5.98 10.80 0.85
CA PRO A 170 7.16 11.64 1.09
C PRO A 170 8.47 10.85 1.11
N VAL A 171 8.47 9.64 1.71
CA VAL A 171 9.64 8.76 1.73
C VAL A 171 9.94 8.24 0.32
N HIS A 172 8.90 7.82 -0.42
CA HIS A 172 9.05 7.42 -1.82
C HIS A 172 9.67 8.53 -2.67
N SER A 173 9.24 9.79 -2.50
CA SER A 173 9.80 10.92 -3.25
C SER A 173 11.29 11.17 -2.95
N LEU A 174 11.74 10.92 -1.72
CA LEU A 174 13.17 10.98 -1.37
C LEU A 174 13.97 9.86 -2.04
N ILE A 175 13.43 8.63 -2.06
CA ILE A 175 14.04 7.50 -2.77
C ILE A 175 14.08 7.78 -4.28
N GLU A 176 13.00 8.32 -4.84
CA GLU A 176 12.93 8.70 -6.26
C GLU A 176 13.99 9.74 -6.61
N ALA A 177 14.12 10.81 -5.83
CA ALA A 177 15.16 11.81 -6.02
C ALA A 177 16.58 11.21 -5.92
N HIS A 178 16.81 10.30 -4.96
CA HIS A 178 18.09 9.61 -4.80
C HIS A 178 18.42 8.72 -6.00
N VAL A 179 17.46 7.94 -6.48
CA VAL A 179 17.68 7.04 -7.63
C VAL A 179 17.90 7.84 -8.90
N LEU A 180 17.08 8.86 -9.18
CA LEU A 180 17.17 9.66 -10.39
C LEU A 180 18.39 10.61 -10.41
N ALA A 181 19.07 10.82 -9.27
CA ALA A 181 20.34 11.54 -9.20
C ALA A 181 21.57 10.66 -9.52
N ALA A 182 21.38 9.39 -9.87
CA ALA A 182 22.49 8.50 -10.22
C ALA A 182 23.11 8.87 -11.57
N GLU A 183 24.42 8.62 -11.73
CA GLU A 183 25.09 8.71 -13.03
C GLU A 183 24.69 7.57 -13.97
N ARG A 184 24.29 6.42 -13.39
CA ARG A 184 23.88 5.23 -14.12
C ARG A 184 22.68 4.59 -13.44
N LEU A 185 21.70 4.16 -14.24
CA LEU A 185 20.56 3.34 -13.83
C LEU A 185 20.53 2.05 -14.64
N HIS A 186 20.10 0.99 -13.98
CA HIS A 186 19.70 -0.26 -14.63
C HIS A 186 18.18 -0.26 -14.73
N GLY A 187 17.66 -0.39 -15.94
CA GLY A 187 16.22 -0.40 -16.23
C GLY A 187 15.77 -1.75 -16.76
N ASP A 188 14.62 -2.21 -16.28
CA ASP A 188 13.97 -3.43 -16.76
C ASP A 188 12.44 -3.29 -16.64
N ASP A 189 11.67 -4.10 -17.39
CA ASP A 189 10.24 -4.15 -17.26
C ASP A 189 9.73 -5.60 -17.22
N THR A 190 8.70 -5.84 -16.44
CA THR A 190 8.04 -7.15 -16.34
C THR A 190 6.54 -7.02 -16.43
N THR A 191 5.89 -8.09 -16.92
CA THR A 191 4.43 -8.15 -16.98
C THR A 191 3.83 -8.36 -15.60
N VAL A 192 2.66 -7.77 -15.36
CA VAL A 192 1.88 -7.97 -14.14
C VAL A 192 0.40 -8.10 -14.49
N PRO A 193 -0.32 -9.09 -13.92
CA PRO A 193 -1.77 -9.19 -14.13
C PRO A 193 -2.48 -8.07 -13.36
N ILE A 194 -3.35 -7.33 -14.04
CA ILE A 194 -4.19 -6.29 -13.47
C ILE A 194 -5.64 -6.75 -13.47
N LEU A 195 -6.27 -6.74 -12.30
CA LEU A 195 -7.67 -7.10 -12.19
C LEU A 195 -8.56 -6.06 -12.91
N ALA A 196 -9.36 -6.55 -13.86
CA ALA A 196 -10.32 -5.75 -14.60
C ALA A 196 -11.73 -6.35 -14.48
N LYS A 197 -12.76 -5.63 -14.94
CA LYS A 197 -14.15 -6.10 -14.84
C LYS A 197 -14.35 -7.34 -15.73
N GLY A 198 -14.56 -8.50 -15.10
CA GLY A 198 -14.81 -9.76 -15.77
C GLY A 198 -13.60 -10.40 -16.46
N LYS A 199 -12.40 -9.83 -16.32
CA LYS A 199 -11.17 -10.34 -16.94
C LYS A 199 -9.92 -9.89 -16.16
N THR A 200 -8.78 -10.37 -16.61
CA THR A 200 -7.47 -9.86 -16.21
C THR A 200 -6.82 -9.17 -17.41
N ASP A 201 -6.36 -7.94 -17.22
CA ASP A 201 -5.54 -7.22 -18.20
C ASP A 201 -4.06 -7.40 -17.85
N THR A 202 -3.19 -7.40 -18.85
CA THR A 202 -1.74 -7.43 -18.65
C THR A 202 -1.19 -6.02 -18.58
N GLY A 203 -0.66 -5.65 -17.42
CA GLY A 203 0.08 -4.40 -17.23
C GLY A 203 1.58 -4.64 -17.14
N ARG A 204 2.32 -3.60 -16.83
CA ARG A 204 3.77 -3.61 -16.67
C ARG A 204 4.20 -2.99 -15.36
N ILE A 205 5.28 -3.53 -14.80
CA ILE A 205 6.07 -2.91 -13.74
C ILE A 205 7.42 -2.56 -14.35
N TRP A 206 7.74 -1.27 -14.31
CA TRP A 206 9.04 -0.73 -14.72
C TRP A 206 9.91 -0.61 -13.48
N THR A 207 11.12 -1.13 -13.54
CA THR A 207 12.08 -1.13 -12.45
C THR A 207 13.29 -0.29 -12.86
N TYR A 208 13.69 0.65 -11.99
CA TYR A 208 14.92 1.41 -12.17
C TYR A 208 15.76 1.26 -10.92
N VAL A 209 16.98 0.76 -11.09
CA VAL A 209 17.88 0.44 -9.98
C VAL A 209 19.12 1.32 -10.06
N ARG A 210 19.45 1.99 -8.97
CA ARG A 210 20.74 2.56 -8.68
C ARG A 210 21.56 1.56 -7.88
N ASP A 211 22.69 1.11 -8.38
CA ASP A 211 23.71 0.39 -7.64
C ASP A 211 25.09 0.82 -8.13
N ASP A 212 25.71 1.72 -7.41
CA ASP A 212 27.01 2.30 -7.76
C ASP A 212 28.20 1.46 -7.21
N ARG A 213 27.91 0.46 -6.34
CA ARG A 213 28.97 -0.35 -5.67
C ARG A 213 29.89 -1.10 -6.63
N PRO A 214 29.41 -1.73 -7.73
CA PRO A 214 30.29 -2.39 -8.69
C PRO A 214 31.27 -1.43 -9.38
N PHE A 215 31.00 -0.12 -9.32
CA PHE A 215 31.81 0.94 -9.93
C PHE A 215 32.57 1.78 -8.92
N GLY A 216 32.68 1.31 -7.65
CA GLY A 216 33.36 2.00 -6.58
C GLY A 216 32.59 3.16 -5.95
N GLY A 217 31.32 3.33 -6.26
CA GLY A 217 30.45 4.34 -5.67
C GLY A 217 30.05 4.01 -4.23
N LEU A 218 29.92 5.06 -3.40
CA LEU A 218 29.57 4.95 -1.98
C LEU A 218 28.07 5.15 -1.71
N SER A 219 27.30 5.57 -2.70
CA SER A 219 25.86 5.81 -2.54
C SER A 219 25.12 4.50 -2.28
N PRO A 220 24.17 4.48 -1.31
CA PRO A 220 23.42 3.26 -1.01
C PRO A 220 22.58 2.83 -2.23
N PRO A 221 22.49 1.52 -2.51
CA PRO A 221 21.66 1.03 -3.60
C PRO A 221 20.17 1.24 -3.28
N ALA A 222 19.39 1.56 -4.31
CA ALA A 222 17.96 1.72 -4.21
C ALA A 222 17.28 1.39 -5.53
N ALA A 223 15.99 1.03 -5.45
CA ALA A 223 15.17 0.72 -6.62
C ALA A 223 13.85 1.48 -6.60
N LEU A 224 13.37 1.84 -7.79
CA LEU A 224 12.05 2.42 -8.04
C LEU A 224 11.22 1.46 -8.88
N TYR A 225 9.91 1.47 -8.60
CA TYR A 225 8.94 0.68 -9.35
C TYR A 225 7.80 1.57 -9.81
N TYR A 226 7.49 1.54 -11.10
CA TYR A 226 6.33 2.24 -11.66
C TYR A 226 5.43 1.24 -12.37
N ALA A 227 4.13 1.37 -12.13
CA ALA A 227 3.14 0.56 -12.80
C ALA A 227 2.57 1.28 -14.02
N SER A 228 2.35 0.56 -15.12
CA SER A 228 1.61 1.03 -16.28
C SER A 228 0.64 -0.04 -16.80
N ARG A 229 -0.32 0.38 -17.60
CA ARG A 229 -1.29 -0.56 -18.20
C ARG A 229 -0.77 -1.25 -19.45
N ASP A 230 0.28 -0.72 -20.04
CA ASP A 230 0.87 -1.22 -21.28
C ASP A 230 2.37 -0.92 -21.31
N ARG A 231 3.04 -1.31 -22.42
CA ARG A 231 4.49 -1.16 -22.63
C ARG A 231 4.85 0.05 -23.51
N ARG A 232 3.99 1.05 -23.62
CA ARG A 232 4.27 2.19 -24.50
C ARG A 232 5.45 3.03 -24.03
N GLN A 233 6.21 3.55 -24.97
CA GLN A 233 7.39 4.36 -24.74
C GLN A 233 7.14 5.62 -23.89
N GLU A 234 5.90 6.13 -23.89
CA GLU A 234 5.51 7.31 -23.10
C GLU A 234 5.69 7.11 -21.58
N HIS A 235 5.62 5.85 -21.10
CA HIS A 235 5.80 5.54 -19.68
C HIS A 235 7.25 5.74 -19.22
N PRO A 236 8.27 5.09 -19.80
CA PRO A 236 9.66 5.33 -19.41
C PRO A 236 10.11 6.77 -19.71
N GLN A 237 9.63 7.41 -20.78
CA GLN A 237 9.90 8.83 -21.04
C GLN A 237 9.41 9.73 -19.91
N ARG A 238 8.23 9.45 -19.35
CA ARG A 238 7.68 10.18 -18.21
C ARG A 238 8.44 9.89 -16.92
N HIS A 239 8.77 8.62 -16.65
CA HIS A 239 9.49 8.21 -15.44
C HIS A 239 10.88 8.84 -15.38
N LEU A 240 11.57 8.86 -16.50
CA LEU A 240 12.97 9.31 -16.61
C LEU A 240 13.11 10.77 -17.10
N LYS A 241 12.02 11.56 -17.08
CA LYS A 241 12.02 12.93 -17.61
C LYS A 241 13.13 13.82 -17.04
N THR A 242 13.48 13.63 -15.78
CA THR A 242 14.51 14.41 -15.07
C THR A 242 15.86 13.71 -15.00
N PHE A 243 15.95 12.48 -15.48
CA PHE A 243 17.18 11.71 -15.48
C PHE A 243 18.07 12.12 -16.66
N THR A 244 19.35 12.36 -16.40
CA THR A 244 20.33 12.80 -17.41
C THR A 244 21.53 11.86 -17.52
N GLY A 245 21.55 10.77 -16.76
CA GLY A 245 22.64 9.80 -16.72
C GLY A 245 22.56 8.72 -17.82
N ILE A 246 23.30 7.65 -17.63
CA ILE A 246 23.34 6.48 -18.52
C ILE A 246 22.27 5.48 -18.07
N LEU A 247 21.36 5.14 -18.96
CA LEU A 247 20.41 4.05 -18.74
C LEU A 247 20.94 2.77 -19.40
N GLN A 248 21.17 1.74 -18.61
CA GLN A 248 21.45 0.39 -19.07
C GLN A 248 20.18 -0.43 -18.99
N ALA A 249 19.65 -0.86 -20.13
CA ALA A 249 18.47 -1.69 -20.25
C ALA A 249 18.69 -2.74 -21.32
N ASP A 250 17.89 -3.82 -21.27
CA ASP A 250 17.88 -4.80 -22.35
C ASP A 250 17.32 -4.16 -23.61
N ALA A 251 18.02 -4.37 -24.74
CA ALA A 251 17.59 -3.88 -26.04
C ALA A 251 16.45 -4.74 -26.56
N TYR A 252 15.22 -4.42 -26.13
CA TYR A 252 14.02 -4.88 -26.81
C TYR A 252 13.64 -3.86 -27.88
N GLY A 253 13.61 -4.30 -29.12
CA GLY A 253 13.07 -3.57 -30.25
C GLY A 253 11.56 -3.37 -30.17
#